data_a6cb90bcb2301624b3de62c23a2dac9e
#
_entry.id   a6cb90bcb2301624b3de62c23a2dac9e
#
_cell.length_a   1.000
_cell.length_b   1.000
_cell.length_c   1.000
_cell.angle_alpha   90.00
_cell.angle_beta   90.00
_cell.angle_gamma   90.00
#
_symmetry.space_group_name_H-M   'P 1'
#
loop_
_entity.id
_entity.type
_entity.pdbx_description
1 polymer ?
#
loop_
_entity_poly.entity_id
_entity_poly.type
_entity_poly.pdbx_seq_one_letter_code
_entity_poly.pdbx_strand_id
1 'polypeptide(L)'
;MGTRGDETYARLRSEILAGRLQPGERLKSAELCQRFQASVGATREALARLQAEGLVRGVPHIGFTVTPLSAEALTELTEARLEIEPLVLGLSIEAGDLAWEAQAVAAWHVLERTPLMDADDPVRVSDRWAAAHVAFHNALLAGCPNRRLVRLAQSLREEAGLYQFWSVSLRKEPDPDGIDEHRGLLEASVARDVPTAQARLRDHLAHTTRLLFDEDRSLAHLSA
;
A
#
# COMPACT_ATOMS: atom_id res chain seq x y z
N MET A 1 5.46 -22.65 -9.26
CA MET A 1 6.53 -21.96 -10.01
C MET A 1 5.90 -20.76 -10.69
N GLY A 2 6.29 -19.54 -10.32
CA GLY A 2 5.82 -18.34 -10.99
C GLY A 2 6.37 -18.25 -12.42
N THR A 3 5.63 -17.58 -13.29
CA THR A 3 6.10 -17.30 -14.64
C THR A 3 7.16 -16.19 -14.62
N ARG A 4 7.96 -16.06 -15.71
CA ARG A 4 8.87 -14.92 -15.87
C ARG A 4 8.12 -13.57 -15.84
N GLY A 5 6.86 -13.55 -16.23
CA GLY A 5 5.97 -12.39 -16.10
C GLY A 5 5.69 -12.05 -14.64
N ASP A 6 5.42 -13.05 -13.79
CA ASP A 6 5.19 -12.85 -12.36
C ASP A 6 6.43 -12.33 -11.64
N GLU A 7 7.60 -12.84 -11.97
CA GLU A 7 8.87 -12.36 -11.41
C GLU A 7 9.16 -10.90 -11.82
N THR A 8 8.95 -10.57 -13.10
CA THR A 8 9.15 -9.21 -13.63
C THR A 8 8.18 -8.23 -12.97
N TYR A 9 6.91 -8.62 -12.84
CA TYR A 9 5.89 -7.84 -12.17
C TYR A 9 6.27 -7.58 -10.70
N ALA A 10 6.61 -8.62 -9.94
CA ALA A 10 6.95 -8.49 -8.54
C ALA A 10 8.16 -7.56 -8.32
N ARG A 11 9.21 -7.69 -9.16
CA ARG A 11 10.40 -6.84 -9.10
C ARG A 11 10.09 -5.39 -9.47
N LEU A 12 9.35 -5.14 -10.56
CA LEU A 12 8.93 -3.80 -10.95
C LEU A 12 8.09 -3.14 -9.86
N ARG A 13 7.14 -3.89 -9.30
CA ARG A 13 6.30 -3.40 -8.20
C ARG A 13 7.14 -3.00 -6.98
N SER A 14 8.08 -3.84 -6.58
CA SER A 14 9.02 -3.54 -5.49
C SER A 14 9.87 -2.29 -5.78
N GLU A 15 10.36 -2.11 -7.00
CA GLU A 15 11.15 -0.94 -7.41
C GLU A 15 10.34 0.37 -7.34
N ILE A 16 9.06 0.33 -7.75
CA ILE A 16 8.15 1.48 -7.69
C ILE A 16 7.84 1.80 -6.22
N LEU A 17 7.40 0.81 -5.45
CA LEU A 17 7.03 1.02 -4.05
C LEU A 17 8.22 1.44 -3.17
N ALA A 18 9.43 0.98 -3.50
CA ALA A 18 10.66 1.40 -2.82
C ALA A 18 11.19 2.77 -3.29
N GLY A 19 10.50 3.45 -4.19
CA GLY A 19 10.90 4.77 -4.71
C GLY A 19 12.15 4.74 -5.61
N ARG A 20 12.61 3.57 -6.05
CA ARG A 20 13.75 3.45 -6.99
C ARG A 20 13.35 3.78 -8.43
N LEU A 21 12.07 3.64 -8.75
CA LEU A 21 11.43 4.22 -9.92
C LEU A 21 10.51 5.34 -9.42
N GLN A 22 10.85 6.56 -9.76
CA GLN A 22 10.26 7.77 -9.17
C GLN A 22 8.85 8.06 -9.73
N PRO A 23 7.88 8.68 -8.98
CA PRO A 23 6.64 9.15 -9.55
C PRO A 23 6.86 10.06 -10.76
N GLY A 24 6.07 9.84 -11.79
CA GLY A 24 6.23 10.53 -13.07
C GLY A 24 7.38 10.01 -13.94
N GLU A 25 8.25 9.14 -13.41
CA GLU A 25 9.37 8.59 -14.17
C GLU A 25 8.88 7.78 -15.37
N ARG A 26 9.51 8.02 -16.54
CA ARG A 26 9.19 7.28 -17.76
C ARG A 26 9.79 5.88 -17.73
N LEU A 27 8.94 4.88 -17.90
CA LEU A 27 9.28 3.46 -17.91
C LEU A 27 9.57 3.00 -19.35
N LYS A 28 10.83 3.09 -19.77
CA LYS A 28 11.24 2.66 -21.12
C LYS A 28 11.37 1.14 -21.16
N SER A 29 10.52 0.48 -21.95
CA SER A 29 10.47 -0.99 -22.03
C SER A 29 11.84 -1.62 -22.35
N ALA A 30 12.66 -1.01 -23.20
CA ALA A 30 13.98 -1.53 -23.53
C ALA A 30 14.93 -1.53 -22.32
N GLU A 31 14.93 -0.44 -21.53
CA GLU A 31 15.75 -0.32 -20.32
C GLU A 31 15.27 -1.31 -19.25
N LEU A 32 13.95 -1.47 -19.08
CA LEU A 32 13.37 -2.44 -18.16
C LEU A 32 13.69 -3.89 -18.55
N CYS A 33 13.60 -4.23 -19.85
CA CYS A 33 13.99 -5.56 -20.35
C CYS A 33 15.45 -5.88 -20.00
N GLN A 34 16.36 -4.91 -20.18
CA GLN A 34 17.76 -5.07 -19.84
C GLN A 34 17.99 -5.18 -18.33
N ARG A 35 17.41 -4.26 -17.54
CA ARG A 35 17.57 -4.20 -16.07
C ARG A 35 17.05 -5.44 -15.36
N PHE A 36 15.90 -5.96 -15.82
CA PHE A 36 15.25 -7.12 -15.20
C PHE A 36 15.54 -8.44 -15.92
N GLN A 37 16.33 -8.43 -17.01
CA GLN A 37 16.60 -9.61 -17.85
C GLN A 37 15.32 -10.29 -18.32
N ALA A 38 14.31 -9.49 -18.66
CA ALA A 38 12.97 -9.92 -19.03
C ALA A 38 12.74 -9.76 -20.55
N SER A 39 11.87 -10.61 -21.11
CA SER A 39 11.42 -10.43 -22.48
C SER A 39 10.48 -9.23 -22.61
N VAL A 40 10.35 -8.67 -23.83
CA VAL A 40 9.40 -7.59 -24.13
C VAL A 40 7.96 -7.98 -23.75
N GLY A 41 7.58 -9.24 -23.97
CA GLY A 41 6.26 -9.77 -23.59
C GLY A 41 6.03 -9.75 -22.08
N ALA A 42 6.99 -10.30 -21.31
CA ALA A 42 6.92 -10.31 -19.84
C ALA A 42 6.89 -8.88 -19.25
N THR A 43 7.70 -7.97 -19.80
CA THR A 43 7.71 -6.56 -19.38
C THR A 43 6.38 -5.87 -19.67
N ARG A 44 5.79 -6.09 -20.83
CA ARG A 44 4.48 -5.52 -21.17
C ARG A 44 3.35 -6.06 -20.29
N GLU A 45 3.36 -7.36 -20.02
CA GLU A 45 2.40 -7.99 -19.11
C GLU A 45 2.51 -7.40 -17.71
N ALA A 46 3.74 -7.29 -17.17
CA ALA A 46 3.99 -6.66 -15.88
C ALA A 46 3.49 -5.22 -15.82
N LEU A 47 3.79 -4.40 -16.85
CA LEU A 47 3.32 -3.01 -16.93
C LEU A 47 1.80 -2.91 -17.03
N ALA A 48 1.14 -3.81 -17.77
CA ALA A 48 -0.33 -3.83 -17.86
C ALA A 48 -0.98 -4.17 -16.51
N ARG A 49 -0.40 -5.10 -15.73
CA ARG A 49 -0.86 -5.42 -14.37
C ARG A 49 -0.67 -4.23 -13.43
N LEU A 50 0.51 -3.61 -13.45
CA LEU A 50 0.78 -2.41 -12.64
C LEU A 50 -0.12 -1.22 -13.01
N GLN A 51 -0.51 -1.12 -14.29
CA GLN A 51 -1.48 -0.12 -14.73
C GLN A 51 -2.89 -0.41 -14.18
N ALA A 52 -3.29 -1.68 -14.13
CA ALA A 52 -4.56 -2.08 -13.52
C ALA A 52 -4.60 -1.83 -12.01
N GLU A 53 -3.44 -1.79 -11.35
CA GLU A 53 -3.26 -1.45 -9.93
C GLU A 53 -3.09 0.06 -9.68
N GLY A 54 -3.11 0.91 -10.72
CA GLY A 54 -2.89 2.34 -10.58
C GLY A 54 -1.44 2.78 -10.35
N LEU A 55 -0.49 1.82 -10.23
CA LEU A 55 0.94 2.11 -9.97
C LEU A 55 1.66 2.71 -11.19
N VAL A 56 1.13 2.48 -12.37
CA VAL A 56 1.69 2.91 -13.66
C VAL A 56 0.58 3.49 -14.52
N ARG A 57 0.89 4.52 -15.30
CA ARG A 57 -0.02 5.11 -16.30
C ARG A 57 0.50 4.87 -17.72
N GLY A 58 -0.41 4.49 -18.62
CA GLY A 58 -0.15 4.54 -20.05
C GLY A 58 -0.33 5.96 -20.57
N VAL A 59 0.72 6.55 -21.15
CA VAL A 59 0.67 7.90 -21.73
C VAL A 59 0.82 7.81 -23.24
N PRO A 60 -0.13 8.33 -24.06
CA PRO A 60 -0.05 8.30 -25.52
C PRO A 60 1.28 8.85 -26.02
N HIS A 61 1.89 8.18 -26.97
CA HIS A 61 3.19 8.51 -27.60
C HIS A 61 4.42 8.49 -26.68
N ILE A 62 4.24 8.36 -25.36
CA ILE A 62 5.32 8.29 -24.37
C ILE A 62 5.57 6.85 -23.93
N GLY A 63 4.49 6.04 -23.82
CA GLY A 63 4.52 4.69 -23.30
C GLY A 63 3.98 4.63 -21.87
N PHE A 64 4.77 4.12 -20.93
CA PHE A 64 4.38 4.01 -19.54
C PHE A 64 5.18 4.97 -18.65
N THR A 65 4.53 5.49 -17.61
CA THR A 65 5.16 6.27 -16.54
C THR A 65 4.72 5.72 -15.19
N VAL A 66 5.55 5.85 -14.17
CA VAL A 66 5.09 5.67 -12.78
C VAL A 66 3.99 6.71 -12.52
N THR A 67 2.93 6.32 -11.84
CA THR A 67 1.84 7.25 -11.52
C THR A 67 2.41 8.43 -10.73
N PRO A 68 2.24 9.67 -11.20
CA PRO A 68 2.70 10.84 -10.46
C PRO A 68 1.88 10.99 -9.19
N LEU A 69 2.50 11.44 -8.11
CA LEU A 69 1.80 11.82 -6.90
C LEU A 69 1.15 13.20 -7.09
N SER A 70 -0.02 13.37 -6.52
CA SER A 70 -0.77 14.62 -6.54
C SER A 70 -1.52 14.76 -5.22
N ALA A 71 -1.45 15.93 -4.61
CA ALA A 71 -2.18 16.22 -3.38
C ALA A 71 -3.70 16.07 -3.57
N GLU A 72 -4.21 16.51 -4.72
CA GLU A 72 -5.62 16.36 -5.08
C GLU A 72 -6.01 14.87 -5.17
N ALA A 73 -5.26 14.07 -5.92
CA ALA A 73 -5.52 12.64 -6.05
C ALA A 73 -5.38 11.88 -4.72
N LEU A 74 -4.44 12.30 -3.85
CA LEU A 74 -4.34 11.74 -2.50
C LEU A 74 -5.55 12.09 -1.64
N THR A 75 -6.07 13.33 -1.74
CA THR A 75 -7.28 13.74 -1.03
C THR A 75 -8.48 12.90 -1.47
N GLU A 76 -8.74 12.80 -2.77
CA GLU A 76 -9.82 11.99 -3.33
C GLU A 76 -9.72 10.51 -2.94
N LEU A 77 -8.50 9.96 -3.02
CA LEU A 77 -8.23 8.59 -2.59
C LEU A 77 -8.50 8.38 -1.10
N THR A 78 -8.09 9.34 -0.26
CA THR A 78 -8.31 9.27 1.19
C THR A 78 -9.80 9.34 1.52
N GLU A 79 -10.54 10.23 0.90
CA GLU A 79 -12.00 10.33 1.06
C GLU A 79 -12.67 9.00 0.71
N ALA A 80 -12.34 8.41 -0.44
CA ALA A 80 -12.87 7.10 -0.83
C ALA A 80 -12.52 6.00 0.18
N ARG A 81 -11.31 5.99 0.72
CA ARG A 81 -10.86 5.03 1.73
C ARG A 81 -11.61 5.20 3.06
N LEU A 82 -11.82 6.43 3.51
CA LEU A 82 -12.55 6.77 4.74
C LEU A 82 -14.01 6.29 4.71
N GLU A 83 -14.61 6.21 3.53
CA GLU A 83 -15.97 5.68 3.36
C GLU A 83 -15.98 4.15 3.27
N ILE A 84 -15.11 3.56 2.48
CA ILE A 84 -15.18 2.13 2.13
C ILE A 84 -14.49 1.24 3.17
N GLU A 85 -13.29 1.57 3.63
CA GLU A 85 -12.52 0.66 4.50
C GLU A 85 -13.18 0.47 5.88
N PRO A 86 -13.68 1.51 6.58
CA PRO A 86 -14.38 1.31 7.85
C PRO A 86 -15.68 0.51 7.70
N LEU A 87 -16.42 0.70 6.60
CA LEU A 87 -17.60 -0.11 6.31
C LEU A 87 -17.22 -1.60 6.18
N VAL A 88 -16.19 -1.90 5.39
CA VAL A 88 -15.74 -3.29 5.19
C VAL A 88 -15.22 -3.90 6.48
N LEU A 89 -14.49 -3.11 7.30
CA LEU A 89 -14.02 -3.54 8.61
C LEU A 89 -15.18 -3.89 9.55
N GLY A 90 -16.20 -3.05 9.64
CA GLY A 90 -17.39 -3.31 10.46
C GLY A 90 -18.06 -4.62 10.07
N LEU A 91 -18.33 -4.80 8.76
CA LEU A 91 -18.90 -6.06 8.24
C LEU A 91 -17.98 -7.28 8.49
N SER A 92 -16.67 -7.07 8.47
CA SER A 92 -15.70 -8.11 8.77
C SER A 92 -15.73 -8.53 10.24
N ILE A 93 -15.80 -7.58 11.15
CA ILE A 93 -15.88 -7.83 12.60
C ILE A 93 -17.20 -8.53 12.94
N GLU A 94 -18.33 -8.11 12.37
CA GLU A 94 -19.63 -8.70 12.64
C GLU A 94 -19.76 -10.14 12.16
N ALA A 95 -19.21 -10.45 10.98
CA ALA A 95 -19.32 -11.76 10.35
C ALA A 95 -18.14 -12.69 10.60
N GLY A 96 -17.00 -12.17 11.07
CA GLY A 96 -15.77 -12.92 11.26
C GLY A 96 -15.92 -13.98 12.34
N ASP A 97 -15.42 -15.17 12.08
CA ASP A 97 -15.37 -16.29 13.02
C ASP A 97 -14.03 -16.34 13.80
N LEU A 98 -13.86 -17.38 14.62
CA LEU A 98 -12.62 -17.60 15.38
C LEU A 98 -11.40 -17.79 14.46
N ALA A 99 -11.59 -18.36 13.26
CA ALA A 99 -10.50 -18.53 12.31
C ALA A 99 -10.04 -17.17 11.73
N TRP A 100 -10.98 -16.27 11.43
CA TRP A 100 -10.68 -14.89 11.06
C TRP A 100 -9.89 -14.17 12.17
N GLU A 101 -10.34 -14.26 13.41
CA GLU A 101 -9.69 -13.65 14.57
C GLU A 101 -8.24 -14.14 14.72
N ALA A 102 -8.05 -15.47 14.66
CA ALA A 102 -6.73 -16.08 14.73
C ALA A 102 -5.81 -15.59 13.60
N GLN A 103 -6.33 -15.41 12.36
CA GLN A 103 -5.56 -14.89 11.24
C GLN A 103 -5.18 -13.42 11.45
N ALA A 104 -6.08 -12.59 11.97
CA ALA A 104 -5.79 -11.19 12.27
C ALA A 104 -4.68 -11.06 13.36
N VAL A 105 -4.78 -11.85 14.44
CA VAL A 105 -3.76 -11.89 15.50
C VAL A 105 -2.42 -12.39 14.95
N ALA A 106 -2.42 -13.43 14.13
CA ALA A 106 -1.19 -13.96 13.52
C ALA A 106 -0.53 -12.92 12.59
N ALA A 107 -1.32 -12.22 11.77
CA ALA A 107 -0.82 -11.18 10.88
C ALA A 107 -0.24 -9.99 11.67
N TRP A 108 -0.88 -9.59 12.76
CA TRP A 108 -0.35 -8.59 13.68
C TRP A 108 0.99 -9.02 14.29
N HIS A 109 1.08 -10.25 14.79
CA HIS A 109 2.30 -10.77 15.40
C HIS A 109 3.50 -10.70 14.42
N VAL A 110 3.25 -10.96 13.14
CA VAL A 110 4.28 -10.82 12.09
C VAL A 110 4.65 -9.35 11.90
N LEU A 111 3.66 -8.46 11.78
CA LEU A 111 3.88 -7.03 11.57
C LEU A 111 4.68 -6.41 12.72
N GLU A 112 4.25 -6.64 13.95
CA GLU A 112 4.88 -6.08 15.16
C GLU A 112 6.37 -6.46 15.28
N ARG A 113 6.74 -7.65 14.80
CA ARG A 113 8.11 -8.18 14.89
C ARG A 113 8.95 -7.94 13.67
N THR A 114 8.38 -7.39 12.60
CA THR A 114 9.13 -7.10 11.38
C THR A 114 9.69 -5.68 11.45
N PRO A 115 11.01 -5.50 11.31
CA PRO A 115 11.61 -4.18 11.30
C PRO A 115 11.06 -3.30 10.18
N LEU A 116 10.71 -2.05 10.50
CA LEU A 116 10.18 -1.07 9.54
C LEU A 116 11.21 -0.75 8.46
N MET A 117 12.46 -0.53 8.87
CA MET A 117 13.52 -0.13 7.95
C MET A 117 14.29 -1.34 7.44
N ASP A 118 14.82 -1.22 6.22
CA ASP A 118 15.68 -2.23 5.61
C ASP A 118 17.02 -2.29 6.35
N ALA A 119 17.57 -3.49 6.56
CA ALA A 119 18.81 -3.67 7.29
C ALA A 119 20.05 -3.13 6.51
N ASP A 120 19.97 -3.15 5.17
CA ASP A 120 21.05 -2.72 4.28
C ASP A 120 20.88 -1.24 3.84
N ASP A 121 19.68 -0.66 4.04
CA ASP A 121 19.35 0.73 3.69
C ASP A 121 18.42 1.35 4.75
N PRO A 122 18.96 1.99 5.79
CA PRO A 122 18.17 2.50 6.92
C PRO A 122 17.25 3.69 6.61
N VAL A 123 17.27 4.23 5.39
CA VAL A 123 16.31 5.24 4.93
C VAL A 123 15.18 4.64 4.08
N ARG A 124 15.21 3.33 3.86
CA ARG A 124 14.22 2.59 3.06
C ARG A 124 13.33 1.73 3.94
N VAL A 125 12.03 1.74 3.63
CA VAL A 125 11.09 0.77 4.23
C VAL A 125 11.44 -0.64 3.77
N SER A 126 11.48 -1.56 4.72
CA SER A 126 11.70 -2.98 4.45
C SER A 126 10.55 -3.56 3.61
N ASP A 127 10.89 -4.26 2.51
CA ASP A 127 9.90 -4.98 1.68
C ASP A 127 9.12 -6.01 2.53
N ARG A 128 9.78 -6.57 3.58
CA ARG A 128 9.15 -7.51 4.52
C ARG A 128 8.12 -6.82 5.38
N TRP A 129 8.46 -5.62 5.89
CA TRP A 129 7.51 -4.84 6.66
C TRP A 129 6.32 -4.40 5.81
N ALA A 130 6.57 -3.93 4.62
CA ALA A 130 5.53 -3.54 3.67
C ALA A 130 4.54 -4.68 3.40
N ALA A 131 5.07 -5.88 3.15
CA ALA A 131 4.24 -7.07 2.93
C ALA A 131 3.45 -7.47 4.20
N ALA A 132 4.07 -7.40 5.39
CA ALA A 132 3.40 -7.69 6.66
C ALA A 132 2.30 -6.67 6.97
N HIS A 133 2.53 -5.38 6.71
CA HIS A 133 1.55 -4.31 6.88
C HIS A 133 0.32 -4.52 5.99
N VAL A 134 0.53 -4.81 4.71
CA VAL A 134 -0.56 -5.15 3.78
C VAL A 134 -1.31 -6.40 4.23
N ALA A 135 -0.59 -7.45 4.66
CA ALA A 135 -1.19 -8.69 5.14
C ALA A 135 -2.04 -8.48 6.40
N PHE A 136 -1.59 -7.65 7.35
CA PHE A 136 -2.33 -7.31 8.56
C PHE A 136 -3.68 -6.66 8.24
N HIS A 137 -3.66 -5.60 7.46
CA HIS A 137 -4.90 -4.92 7.10
C HIS A 137 -5.84 -5.81 6.27
N ASN A 138 -5.31 -6.61 5.36
CA ASN A 138 -6.12 -7.55 4.60
C ASN A 138 -6.75 -8.63 5.49
N ALA A 139 -6.04 -9.10 6.53
CA ALA A 139 -6.57 -10.04 7.49
C ALA A 139 -7.75 -9.46 8.27
N LEU A 140 -7.67 -8.18 8.69
CA LEU A 140 -8.78 -7.49 9.35
C LEU A 140 -10.04 -7.42 8.46
N LEU A 141 -9.89 -7.24 7.14
CA LEU A 141 -11.02 -7.14 6.20
C LEU A 141 -11.54 -8.51 5.72
N ALA A 142 -10.82 -9.60 5.98
CA ALA A 142 -11.10 -10.91 5.38
C ALA A 142 -12.40 -11.57 5.86
N GLY A 143 -12.91 -11.20 7.05
CA GLY A 143 -14.19 -11.66 7.59
C GLY A 143 -15.42 -11.11 6.85
N CYS A 144 -15.27 -10.04 6.06
CA CYS A 144 -16.37 -9.44 5.35
C CYS A 144 -16.96 -10.40 4.30
N PRO A 145 -18.28 -10.70 4.35
CA PRO A 145 -18.91 -11.63 3.43
C PRO A 145 -19.03 -11.10 1.99
N ASN A 146 -18.97 -9.77 1.82
CA ASN A 146 -19.07 -9.14 0.51
C ASN A 146 -17.70 -9.03 -0.16
N ARG A 147 -17.34 -10.03 -0.97
CA ARG A 147 -16.07 -10.10 -1.69
C ARG A 147 -15.83 -8.95 -2.69
N ARG A 148 -16.87 -8.26 -3.12
CA ARG A 148 -16.72 -7.08 -4.01
C ARG A 148 -16.24 -5.88 -3.22
N LEU A 149 -16.80 -5.64 -2.03
CA LEU A 149 -16.35 -4.57 -1.12
C LEU A 149 -14.92 -4.82 -0.65
N VAL A 150 -14.58 -6.06 -0.30
CA VAL A 150 -13.20 -6.43 0.07
C VAL A 150 -12.22 -6.08 -1.05
N ARG A 151 -12.51 -6.47 -2.30
CA ARG A 151 -11.62 -6.15 -3.43
C ARG A 151 -11.51 -4.65 -3.68
N LEU A 152 -12.61 -3.90 -3.53
CA LEU A 152 -12.58 -2.45 -3.68
C LEU A 152 -11.67 -1.81 -2.60
N ALA A 153 -11.84 -2.19 -1.34
CA ALA A 153 -11.00 -1.70 -0.25
C ALA A 153 -9.51 -2.05 -0.49
N GLN A 154 -9.21 -3.28 -0.95
CA GLN A 154 -7.85 -3.69 -1.27
C GLN A 154 -7.25 -2.86 -2.40
N SER A 155 -8.00 -2.59 -3.48
CA SER A 155 -7.53 -1.75 -4.60
C SER A 155 -7.19 -0.34 -4.15
N LEU A 156 -8.05 0.30 -3.34
CA LEU A 156 -7.78 1.63 -2.78
C LEU A 156 -6.54 1.64 -1.88
N ARG A 157 -6.32 0.57 -1.10
CA ARG A 157 -5.12 0.42 -0.25
C ARG A 157 -3.84 0.25 -1.07
N GLU A 158 -3.90 -0.54 -2.14
CA GLU A 158 -2.75 -0.75 -3.03
C GLU A 158 -2.33 0.56 -3.69
N GLU A 159 -3.30 1.38 -4.12
CA GLU A 159 -3.03 2.71 -4.67
C GLU A 159 -2.43 3.65 -3.60
N ALA A 160 -2.95 3.64 -2.38
CA ALA A 160 -2.41 4.42 -1.27
C ALA A 160 -1.00 3.98 -0.85
N GLY A 161 -0.64 2.73 -1.11
CA GLY A 161 0.71 2.19 -0.83
C GLY A 161 1.82 3.02 -1.48
N LEU A 162 1.61 3.57 -2.67
CA LEU A 162 2.56 4.47 -3.33
C LEU A 162 2.88 5.68 -2.46
N TYR A 163 1.84 6.34 -1.95
CA TYR A 163 1.98 7.52 -1.11
C TYR A 163 2.65 7.19 0.23
N GLN A 164 2.27 6.07 0.85
CA GLN A 164 2.82 5.64 2.14
C GLN A 164 4.32 5.35 2.08
N PHE A 165 4.77 4.58 1.09
CA PHE A 165 6.19 4.24 0.95
C PHE A 165 7.04 5.46 0.64
N TRP A 166 6.48 6.41 -0.09
CA TRP A 166 7.17 7.66 -0.40
C TRP A 166 7.28 8.57 0.81
N SER A 167 6.22 8.67 1.64
CA SER A 167 6.27 9.48 2.85
C SER A 167 7.34 8.99 3.81
N VAL A 168 7.45 7.67 4.01
CA VAL A 168 8.47 7.09 4.90
C VAL A 168 9.87 7.31 4.35
N SER A 169 10.07 7.23 3.02
CA SER A 169 11.37 7.48 2.39
C SER A 169 11.80 8.96 2.47
N LEU A 170 10.84 9.89 2.59
CA LEU A 170 11.12 11.32 2.78
C LEU A 170 11.31 11.70 4.25
N ARG A 171 10.82 10.88 5.17
CA ARG A 171 10.95 11.11 6.61
C ARG A 171 12.33 10.69 7.12
N LYS A 172 12.88 11.53 7.99
CA LYS A 172 14.13 11.23 8.68
C LYS A 172 13.96 10.33 9.90
N GLU A 173 12.71 10.21 10.41
CA GLU A 173 12.40 9.44 11.61
C GLU A 173 11.13 8.60 11.42
N PRO A 174 11.11 7.37 11.96
CA PRO A 174 9.90 6.55 11.99
C PRO A 174 8.79 7.25 12.77
N ASP A 175 7.53 7.01 12.37
CA ASP A 175 6.37 7.46 13.12
C ASP A 175 6.27 6.70 14.45
N PRO A 176 6.42 7.35 15.60
CA PRO A 176 6.41 6.68 16.90
C PRO A 176 5.03 6.07 17.24
N ASP A 177 3.94 6.66 16.71
CA ASP A 177 2.58 6.26 17.02
C ASP A 177 2.05 5.13 16.11
N GLY A 178 2.70 4.91 14.97
CA GLY A 178 2.22 4.01 13.94
C GLY A 178 1.99 2.56 14.41
N ILE A 179 2.85 2.03 15.28
CA ILE A 179 2.69 0.66 15.78
C ILE A 179 1.55 0.56 16.81
N ASP A 180 1.37 1.57 17.65
CA ASP A 180 0.32 1.61 18.67
C ASP A 180 -1.07 1.81 18.05
N GLU A 181 -1.17 2.56 16.95
CA GLU A 181 -2.40 2.68 16.16
C GLU A 181 -2.86 1.31 15.64
N HIS A 182 -1.95 0.52 15.08
CA HIS A 182 -2.27 -0.83 14.57
C HIS A 182 -2.65 -1.79 15.69
N ARG A 183 -1.96 -1.73 16.84
CA ARG A 183 -2.31 -2.54 18.03
C ARG A 183 -3.73 -2.21 18.50
N GLY A 184 -4.05 -0.94 18.67
CA GLY A 184 -5.36 -0.51 19.10
C GLY A 184 -6.47 -0.88 18.11
N LEU A 185 -6.17 -0.88 16.80
CA LEU A 185 -7.11 -1.31 15.77
C LEU A 185 -7.40 -2.82 15.89
N LEU A 186 -6.36 -3.66 16.11
CA LEU A 186 -6.53 -5.09 16.34
C LEU A 186 -7.36 -5.35 17.60
N GLU A 187 -7.01 -4.71 18.73
CA GLU A 187 -7.68 -4.90 20.01
C GLU A 187 -9.18 -4.61 19.91
N ALA A 188 -9.56 -3.49 19.30
CA ALA A 188 -10.96 -3.15 19.07
C ALA A 188 -11.66 -4.17 18.14
N SER A 189 -10.96 -4.65 17.12
CA SER A 189 -11.49 -5.65 16.18
C SER A 189 -11.76 -7.00 16.85
N VAL A 190 -10.83 -7.49 17.66
CA VAL A 190 -10.94 -8.76 18.39
C VAL A 190 -11.98 -8.64 19.52
N ALA A 191 -12.08 -7.48 20.17
CA ALA A 191 -13.11 -7.19 21.16
C ALA A 191 -14.53 -7.06 20.55
N ARG A 192 -14.66 -7.13 19.22
CA ARG A 192 -15.92 -6.94 18.50
C ARG A 192 -16.53 -5.54 18.69
N ASP A 193 -15.72 -4.57 19.08
CA ASP A 193 -16.13 -3.17 19.23
C ASP A 193 -16.05 -2.46 17.86
N VAL A 194 -17.10 -2.66 17.05
CA VAL A 194 -17.18 -2.10 15.69
C VAL A 194 -17.03 -0.58 15.70
N PRO A 195 -17.75 0.20 16.54
CA PRO A 195 -17.59 1.66 16.54
C PRO A 195 -16.17 2.12 16.81
N THR A 196 -15.50 1.55 17.81
CA THR A 196 -14.12 1.89 18.15
C THR A 196 -13.15 1.46 17.05
N ALA A 197 -13.30 0.27 16.48
CA ALA A 197 -12.45 -0.19 15.38
C ALA A 197 -12.57 0.70 14.15
N GLN A 198 -13.79 1.10 13.79
CA GLN A 198 -14.02 2.02 12.65
C GLN A 198 -13.44 3.41 12.91
N ALA A 199 -13.58 3.96 14.13
CA ALA A 199 -13.01 5.24 14.49
C ALA A 199 -11.48 5.21 14.41
N ARG A 200 -10.84 4.18 15.01
CA ARG A 200 -9.39 3.99 14.96
C ARG A 200 -8.87 3.83 13.52
N LEU A 201 -9.60 3.12 12.66
CA LEU A 201 -9.21 3.00 11.27
C LEU A 201 -9.29 4.35 10.54
N ARG A 202 -10.34 5.15 10.78
CA ARG A 202 -10.45 6.51 10.21
C ARG A 202 -9.30 7.41 10.68
N ASP A 203 -8.99 7.39 11.96
CA ASP A 203 -7.90 8.18 12.53
C ASP A 203 -6.56 7.78 11.92
N HIS A 204 -6.29 6.47 11.79
CA HIS A 204 -5.10 5.93 11.15
C HIS A 204 -4.97 6.38 9.68
N LEU A 205 -6.06 6.29 8.89
CA LEU A 205 -6.07 6.74 7.49
C LEU A 205 -5.83 8.25 7.37
N ALA A 206 -6.49 9.04 8.22
CA ALA A 206 -6.33 10.49 8.24
C ALA A 206 -4.93 10.91 8.73
N HIS A 207 -4.37 10.20 9.70
CA HIS A 207 -3.01 10.43 10.19
C HIS A 207 -1.99 10.20 9.07
N THR A 208 -2.01 9.04 8.42
CA THR A 208 -1.11 8.75 7.29
C THR A 208 -1.18 9.82 6.21
N THR A 209 -2.38 10.31 5.90
CA THR A 209 -2.58 11.35 4.89
C THR A 209 -2.01 12.70 5.34
N ARG A 210 -2.23 13.12 6.60
CA ARG A 210 -1.63 14.34 7.15
C ARG A 210 -0.12 14.34 7.08
N LEU A 211 0.49 13.21 7.43
CA LEU A 211 1.94 13.04 7.35
C LEU A 211 2.48 13.27 5.94
N LEU A 212 1.70 12.95 4.92
CA LEU A 212 2.04 13.20 3.51
C LEU A 212 1.90 14.67 3.13
N PHE A 213 0.87 15.38 3.65
CA PHE A 213 0.65 16.80 3.36
C PHE A 213 1.60 17.74 4.10
N ASP A 214 1.99 17.43 5.34
CA ASP A 214 2.93 18.25 6.11
C ASP A 214 4.34 18.26 5.46
N GLU A 215 4.65 17.24 4.67
CA GLU A 215 5.85 17.17 3.82
C GLU A 215 5.66 17.77 2.43
N ASP A 216 4.45 18.19 2.03
CA ASP A 216 4.12 18.72 0.70
C ASP A 216 4.86 20.05 0.35
N ARG A 217 5.48 20.71 1.33
CA ARG A 217 6.52 21.71 1.04
C ARG A 217 7.71 21.12 0.27
N SER A 218 7.91 19.80 0.33
CA SER A 218 8.94 19.09 -0.43
C SER A 218 8.43 18.58 -1.78
N LEU A 219 7.14 18.23 -1.92
CA LEU A 219 6.55 17.78 -3.19
C LEU A 219 6.43 18.91 -4.24
N ALA A 220 6.32 20.15 -3.82
CA ALA A 220 6.31 21.31 -4.73
C ALA A 220 7.61 21.45 -5.54
N HIS A 221 8.71 20.86 -5.10
CA HIS A 221 9.99 20.84 -5.84
C HIS A 221 10.10 19.71 -6.86
N LEU A 222 9.18 18.72 -6.87
CA LEU A 222 9.19 17.59 -7.81
C LEU A 222 8.25 17.80 -9.02
N SER A 223 7.47 18.88 -9.02
CA SER A 223 6.50 19.22 -10.08
C SER A 223 6.97 20.33 -11.01
N ALA A 224 8.24 20.78 -10.91
CA ALA A 224 8.82 21.85 -11.74
C ALA A 224 9.75 21.30 -12.81
#